data_9742af89521ef6da7066b35066a8533f
#
_entry.id   9742af89521ef6da7066b35066a8533f
#
_cell.length_a   1.000
_cell.length_b   1.000
_cell.length_c   1.000
_cell.angle_alpha   90.00
_cell.angle_beta   90.00
_cell.angle_gamma   90.00
#
_symmetry.space_group_name_H-M   'P 1'
#
loop_
_entity.id
_entity.type
_entity.pdbx_description
1 polymer ?
#
loop_
_entity_poly.entity_id
_entity_poly.type
_entity_poly.pdbx_seq_one_letter_code
_entity_poly.pdbx_strand_id
1 'polypeptide(L)'
;MSIKLTVDGNTAVSHIAYAFSDVAAIYPITPSSPMAEVADEWAAHGRTNLFGQKVRIAEMQSEAGAAGAVHGSLAAGAMTTTFTASQGLLLMIPNMYKISGELLPGVFHVSARALAAQSLSDRKSTRLNSSHRL
;
A
#
# COMPACT_ATOMS: atom_id res chain seq x y z
N MET A 1 -21.04 -20.06 1.22
CA MET A 1 -21.82 -19.08 0.41
C MET A 1 -20.84 -18.02 -0.08
N SER A 2 -20.71 -17.82 -1.38
CA SER A 2 -19.86 -16.76 -1.92
C SER A 2 -20.66 -15.46 -2.03
N ILE A 3 -20.10 -14.38 -1.50
CA ILE A 3 -20.68 -13.04 -1.62
C ILE A 3 -19.96 -12.32 -2.74
N LYS A 4 -20.72 -11.76 -3.69
CA LYS A 4 -20.18 -10.93 -4.77
C LYS A 4 -20.46 -9.48 -4.45
N LEU A 5 -19.42 -8.65 -4.50
CA LEU A 5 -19.50 -7.20 -4.28
C LEU A 5 -18.86 -6.47 -5.45
N THR A 6 -19.43 -5.32 -5.79
CA THR A 6 -18.80 -4.38 -6.71
C THR A 6 -18.06 -3.33 -5.90
N VAL A 7 -16.77 -3.29 -6.03
CA VAL A 7 -15.89 -2.37 -5.30
C VAL A 7 -14.83 -1.79 -6.24
N ASP A 8 -14.20 -0.70 -5.84
CA ASP A 8 -13.05 -0.17 -6.57
C ASP A 8 -11.78 -0.98 -6.34
N GLY A 9 -10.75 -0.73 -7.14
CA GLY A 9 -9.48 -1.46 -7.06
C GLY A 9 -8.77 -1.26 -5.72
N ASN A 10 -8.80 -0.07 -5.15
CA ASN A 10 -8.18 0.21 -3.85
C ASN A 10 -8.83 -0.60 -2.74
N THR A 11 -10.16 -0.66 -2.71
CA THR A 11 -10.90 -1.44 -1.73
C THR A 11 -10.63 -2.94 -1.88
N ALA A 12 -10.60 -3.45 -3.12
CA ALA A 12 -10.30 -4.86 -3.39
C ALA A 12 -8.90 -5.25 -2.91
N VAL A 13 -7.89 -4.43 -3.20
CA VAL A 13 -6.51 -4.63 -2.74
C VAL A 13 -6.42 -4.58 -1.21
N SER A 14 -7.04 -3.58 -0.59
CA SER A 14 -7.08 -3.45 0.86
C SER A 14 -7.69 -4.66 1.54
N HIS A 15 -8.73 -5.23 0.95
CA HIS A 15 -9.40 -6.40 1.51
C HIS A 15 -8.42 -7.57 1.68
N ILE A 16 -7.63 -7.85 0.65
CA ILE A 16 -6.64 -8.92 0.70
C ILE A 16 -5.44 -8.55 1.57
N ALA A 17 -4.93 -7.32 1.43
CA ALA A 17 -3.82 -6.84 2.25
C ALA A 17 -4.14 -6.92 3.74
N TYR A 18 -5.34 -6.51 4.14
CA TYR A 18 -5.79 -6.58 5.53
C TYR A 18 -5.83 -8.02 6.03
N ALA A 19 -6.33 -8.94 5.22
CA ALA A 19 -6.46 -10.34 5.61
C ALA A 19 -5.12 -11.00 5.95
N PHE A 20 -4.05 -10.62 5.26
CA PHE A 20 -2.72 -11.23 5.39
C PHE A 20 -1.72 -10.40 6.19
N SER A 21 -2.09 -9.27 6.74
CA SER A 21 -1.16 -8.38 7.43
C SER A 21 -1.45 -8.27 8.93
N ASP A 22 -0.40 -8.14 9.71
CA ASP A 22 -0.47 -7.77 11.13
C ASP A 22 -0.34 -6.26 11.30
N VAL A 23 0.48 -5.64 10.46
CA VAL A 23 0.80 -4.21 10.49
C VAL A 23 0.75 -3.63 9.09
N ALA A 24 0.22 -2.42 8.97
CA ALA A 24 0.38 -1.58 7.79
C ALA A 24 1.06 -0.27 8.22
N ALA A 25 2.27 -0.05 7.76
CA ALA A 25 2.98 1.21 7.98
C ALA A 25 2.80 2.09 6.74
N ILE A 26 2.24 3.27 6.90
CA ILE A 26 1.75 4.09 5.80
C ILE A 26 2.24 5.52 5.88
N TYR A 27 2.29 6.17 4.73
CA TYR A 27 2.29 7.61 4.58
C TYR A 27 1.32 7.94 3.44
N PRO A 28 0.15 8.53 3.74
CA PRO A 28 -0.92 8.69 2.75
C PRO A 28 -0.50 9.53 1.56
N ILE A 29 -0.77 9.02 0.38
CA ILE A 29 -0.51 9.72 -0.89
C ILE A 29 -1.58 9.34 -1.92
N THR A 30 -2.10 10.34 -2.63
CA THR A 30 -3.06 10.10 -3.72
C THR A 30 -2.35 9.43 -4.91
N PRO A 31 -2.95 8.39 -5.53
CA PRO A 31 -4.31 7.88 -5.36
C PRO A 31 -4.43 6.67 -4.42
N SER A 32 -3.45 6.37 -3.59
CA SER A 32 -3.45 5.18 -2.73
C SER A 32 -4.11 5.39 -1.36
N SER A 33 -4.35 6.64 -0.94
CA SER A 33 -4.93 6.96 0.37
C SER A 33 -6.17 6.14 0.72
N PRO A 34 -7.12 5.90 -0.20
CA PRO A 34 -8.30 5.09 0.11
C PRO A 34 -7.99 3.67 0.58
N MET A 35 -6.86 3.08 0.17
CA MET A 35 -6.46 1.76 0.68
C MET A 35 -6.19 1.80 2.19
N ALA A 36 -5.46 2.80 2.63
CA ALA A 36 -5.13 2.98 4.04
C ALA A 36 -6.36 3.36 4.86
N GLU A 37 -7.19 4.28 4.33
CA GLU A 37 -8.42 4.74 4.99
C GLU A 37 -9.39 3.59 5.26
N VAL A 38 -9.63 2.75 4.25
CA VAL A 38 -10.51 1.58 4.39
C VAL A 38 -9.95 0.57 5.38
N ALA A 39 -8.63 0.33 5.35
CA ALA A 39 -7.99 -0.57 6.30
C ALA A 39 -8.08 -0.05 7.74
N ASP A 40 -7.89 1.24 7.95
CA ASP A 40 -8.02 1.86 9.26
C ASP A 40 -9.46 1.82 9.77
N GLU A 41 -10.44 2.10 8.92
CA GLU A 41 -11.85 1.97 9.25
C GLU A 41 -12.21 0.54 9.70
N TRP A 42 -11.75 -0.46 8.97
CA TRP A 42 -11.99 -1.86 9.34
C TRP A 42 -11.34 -2.21 10.68
N ALA A 43 -10.12 -1.74 10.93
CA ALA A 43 -9.45 -1.95 12.21
C ALA A 43 -10.22 -1.29 13.37
N ALA A 44 -10.71 -0.07 13.16
CA ALA A 44 -11.51 0.67 14.14
C ALA A 44 -12.82 -0.05 14.46
N HIS A 45 -13.44 -0.72 13.48
CA HIS A 45 -14.66 -1.50 13.67
C HIS A 45 -14.42 -2.94 14.17
N GLY A 46 -13.18 -3.29 14.49
CA GLY A 46 -12.85 -4.57 15.10
C GLY A 46 -12.68 -5.73 14.13
N ARG A 47 -12.59 -5.46 12.81
CA ARG A 47 -12.29 -6.52 11.84
C ARG A 47 -10.96 -7.18 12.16
N THR A 48 -10.92 -8.50 12.08
CA THR A 48 -9.69 -9.27 12.27
C THR A 48 -9.12 -9.75 10.95
N ASN A 49 -7.79 -9.95 10.93
CA ASN A 49 -7.09 -10.61 9.84
C ASN A 49 -7.32 -12.12 9.88
N LEU A 50 -6.67 -12.87 8.99
CA LEU A 50 -6.76 -14.35 8.97
C LEU A 50 -6.18 -15.01 10.23
N PHE A 51 -5.37 -14.29 10.98
CA PHE A 51 -4.72 -14.79 12.19
C PHE A 51 -5.48 -14.41 13.46
N GLY A 52 -6.68 -13.83 13.33
CA GLY A 52 -7.56 -13.48 14.44
C GLY A 52 -7.20 -12.18 15.16
N GLN A 53 -6.38 -11.33 14.57
CA GLN A 53 -5.94 -10.06 15.14
C GLN A 53 -6.40 -8.87 14.29
N LYS A 54 -6.57 -7.71 14.93
CA LYS A 54 -6.76 -6.46 14.21
C LYS A 54 -5.43 -6.01 13.59
N VAL A 55 -5.50 -5.52 12.35
CA VAL A 55 -4.31 -4.92 11.73
C VAL A 55 -4.00 -3.60 12.40
N ARG A 56 -2.75 -3.42 12.77
CA ARG A 56 -2.26 -2.16 13.31
C ARG A 56 -1.87 -1.23 12.17
N ILE A 57 -2.58 -0.13 12.04
CA ILE A 57 -2.25 0.92 11.07
C ILE A 57 -1.35 1.94 11.75
N ALA A 58 -0.17 2.16 11.22
CA ALA A 58 0.80 3.12 11.74
C ALA A 58 1.13 4.16 10.68
N GLU A 59 0.71 5.39 10.90
CA GLU A 59 1.03 6.51 10.02
C GLU A 59 2.39 7.08 10.37
N MET A 60 3.24 7.20 9.36
CA MET A 60 4.61 7.68 9.48
C MET A 60 4.73 9.11 8.94
N GLN A 61 5.93 9.68 8.98
CA GLN A 61 6.18 11.08 8.60
C GLN A 61 6.66 11.24 7.15
N SER A 62 6.94 10.13 6.47
CA SER A 62 7.35 10.10 5.06
C SER A 62 7.24 8.70 4.50
N GLU A 63 7.30 8.58 3.18
CA GLU A 63 7.32 7.28 2.51
C GLU A 63 8.58 6.48 2.88
N ALA A 64 9.73 7.13 2.96
CA ALA A 64 10.97 6.49 3.41
C ALA A 64 10.83 5.99 4.86
N GLY A 65 10.19 6.77 5.72
CA GLY A 65 9.88 6.39 7.10
C GLY A 65 8.93 5.20 7.16
N ALA A 66 7.90 5.19 6.33
CA ALA A 66 6.99 4.05 6.22
C ALA A 66 7.73 2.77 5.78
N ALA A 67 8.59 2.87 4.77
CA ALA A 67 9.40 1.73 4.32
C ALA A 67 10.37 1.24 5.39
N GLY A 68 10.95 2.14 6.18
CA GLY A 68 11.80 1.79 7.32
C GLY A 68 11.02 1.06 8.41
N ALA A 69 9.81 1.51 8.70
CA ALA A 69 8.91 0.84 9.66
C ALA A 69 8.48 -0.54 9.15
N VAL A 70 8.19 -0.68 7.86
CA VAL A 70 7.93 -1.98 7.23
C VAL A 70 9.11 -2.91 7.41
N HIS A 71 10.32 -2.44 7.11
CA HIS A 71 11.55 -3.23 7.28
C HIS A 71 11.72 -3.73 8.73
N GLY A 72 11.65 -2.82 9.69
CA GLY A 72 11.80 -3.19 11.10
C GLY A 72 10.72 -4.15 11.60
N SER A 73 9.48 -3.92 11.21
CA SER A 73 8.35 -4.77 11.57
C SER A 73 8.46 -6.19 10.97
N LEU A 74 8.87 -6.30 9.70
CA LEU A 74 9.14 -7.59 9.07
C LEU A 74 10.30 -8.32 9.75
N ALA A 75 11.37 -7.61 10.08
CA ALA A 75 12.52 -8.18 10.79
C ALA A 75 12.14 -8.70 12.18
N ALA A 76 11.17 -8.06 12.83
CA ALA A 76 10.60 -8.50 14.11
C ALA A 76 9.61 -9.68 13.98
N GLY A 77 9.31 -10.11 12.76
CA GLY A 77 8.45 -11.28 12.49
C GLY A 77 6.98 -10.97 12.24
N ALA A 78 6.58 -9.70 12.16
CA ALA A 78 5.20 -9.33 11.85
C ALA A 78 4.99 -9.26 10.33
N MET A 79 3.88 -9.80 9.84
CA MET A 79 3.47 -9.66 8.44
C MET A 79 3.08 -8.21 8.20
N THR A 80 3.88 -7.49 7.44
CA THR A 80 3.75 -6.04 7.29
C THR A 80 3.62 -5.64 5.84
N THR A 81 2.74 -4.69 5.59
CA THR A 81 2.49 -4.11 4.26
C THR A 81 2.54 -2.59 4.30
N THR A 82 2.53 -1.98 3.13
CA THR A 82 2.35 -0.54 2.95
C THR A 82 1.54 -0.26 1.69
N PHE A 83 0.91 0.91 1.67
CA PHE A 83 0.15 1.42 0.54
C PHE A 83 0.77 2.73 0.08
N THR A 84 1.09 2.84 -1.20
CA THR A 84 1.74 4.03 -1.74
C THR A 84 1.33 4.29 -3.19
N ALA A 85 1.87 5.35 -3.77
CA ALA A 85 1.74 5.67 -5.19
C ALA A 85 3.12 5.61 -5.86
N SER A 86 3.18 5.89 -7.16
CA SER A 86 4.42 5.80 -7.94
C SER A 86 5.56 6.64 -7.35
N GLN A 87 5.27 7.88 -6.96
CA GLN A 87 6.28 8.78 -6.39
C GLN A 87 6.75 8.30 -5.02
N GLY A 88 5.83 7.83 -4.17
CA GLY A 88 6.18 7.29 -2.86
C GLY A 88 7.04 6.04 -2.96
N LEU A 89 6.77 5.19 -3.94
CA LEU A 89 7.56 3.99 -4.19
C LEU A 89 9.04 4.33 -4.45
N LEU A 90 9.30 5.40 -5.21
CA LEU A 90 10.68 5.85 -5.48
C LEU A 90 11.45 6.17 -4.20
N LEU A 91 10.76 6.71 -3.19
CA LEU A 91 11.37 7.03 -1.89
C LEU A 91 11.55 5.80 -0.99
N MET A 92 10.89 4.70 -1.32
CA MET A 92 10.98 3.44 -0.58
C MET A 92 12.07 2.50 -1.09
N ILE A 93 12.59 2.72 -2.29
CA ILE A 93 13.52 1.80 -2.97
C ILE A 93 14.72 1.40 -2.10
N PRO A 94 15.44 2.30 -1.39
CA PRO A 94 16.57 1.90 -0.56
C PRO A 94 16.20 0.84 0.50
N ASN A 95 15.05 0.98 1.12
CA ASN A 95 14.56 0.00 2.09
C ASN A 95 14.09 -1.29 1.43
N MET A 96 13.53 -1.22 0.23
CA MET A 96 13.14 -2.40 -0.53
C MET A 96 14.33 -3.31 -0.84
N TYR A 97 15.48 -2.73 -1.18
CA TYR A 97 16.72 -3.49 -1.36
C TYR A 97 17.15 -4.22 -0.08
N LYS A 98 17.03 -3.58 1.08
CA LYS A 98 17.34 -4.20 2.37
C LYS A 98 16.38 -5.33 2.69
N ILE A 99 15.08 -5.10 2.54
CA ILE A 99 14.04 -6.11 2.75
C ILE A 99 14.28 -7.33 1.86
N SER A 100 14.56 -7.10 0.59
CA SER A 100 14.87 -8.16 -0.37
C SER A 100 16.15 -8.89 -0.02
N GLY A 101 17.22 -8.18 0.32
CA GLY A 101 18.50 -8.77 0.69
C GLY A 101 18.43 -9.64 1.96
N GLU A 102 17.53 -9.30 2.86
CA GLU A 102 17.28 -10.07 4.09
C GLU A 102 16.21 -11.15 3.92
N LEU A 103 15.66 -11.31 2.70
CA LEU A 103 14.62 -12.28 2.37
C LEU A 103 13.35 -12.15 3.22
N LEU A 104 12.99 -10.92 3.59
CA LEU A 104 11.80 -10.63 4.38
C LEU A 104 10.55 -10.60 3.49
N PRO A 105 9.40 -11.13 3.94
CA PRO A 105 8.19 -11.29 3.13
C PRO A 105 7.35 -10.00 3.09
N GLY A 106 7.89 -8.92 2.55
CA GLY A 106 7.20 -7.64 2.42
C GLY A 106 6.36 -7.53 1.15
N VAL A 107 5.18 -6.96 1.26
CA VAL A 107 4.31 -6.65 0.11
C VAL A 107 4.02 -5.16 0.09
N PHE A 108 4.27 -4.55 -1.06
CA PHE A 108 4.02 -3.13 -1.31
C PHE A 108 2.88 -2.99 -2.30
N HIS A 109 1.82 -2.31 -1.90
CA HIS A 109 0.67 -2.06 -2.77
C HIS A 109 0.76 -0.66 -3.35
N VAL A 110 0.77 -0.57 -4.67
CA VAL A 110 1.00 0.69 -5.37
C VAL A 110 -0.18 1.04 -6.27
N SER A 111 -0.86 2.14 -5.94
CA SER A 111 -1.79 2.78 -6.87
C SER A 111 -0.99 3.67 -7.81
N ALA A 112 -0.62 3.11 -8.96
CA ALA A 112 0.29 3.77 -9.89
C ALA A 112 -0.36 4.96 -10.59
N ARG A 113 0.44 6.00 -10.80
CA ARG A 113 0.12 7.16 -11.64
C ARG A 113 1.39 7.63 -12.35
N ALA A 114 1.25 8.56 -13.28
CA ALA A 114 2.39 9.12 -13.99
C ALA A 114 3.38 9.81 -13.05
N LEU A 115 4.66 9.67 -13.32
CA LEU A 115 5.74 10.31 -12.55
C LEU A 115 6.00 11.74 -12.98
N ALA A 116 5.80 12.06 -14.27
CA ALA A 116 6.02 13.40 -14.80
C ALA A 116 4.89 14.35 -14.42
N ALA A 117 5.22 15.58 -14.05
CA ALA A 117 4.26 16.57 -13.56
C ALA A 117 3.17 16.89 -14.60
N GLN A 118 3.51 17.03 -15.87
CA GLN A 118 2.53 17.27 -16.94
C GLN A 118 1.59 16.10 -17.15
N SER A 119 2.02 14.91 -16.87
CA SER A 119 1.17 13.71 -16.95
C SER A 119 0.23 13.60 -15.74
N LEU A 120 0.60 14.18 -14.62
CA LEU A 120 -0.25 14.23 -13.42
C LEU A 120 -1.41 15.19 -13.60
N SER A 121 -1.20 16.30 -14.30
CA SER A 121 -2.24 17.30 -14.54
C SER A 121 -3.31 16.87 -15.52
N ASP A 122 -2.97 15.97 -16.45
CA ASP A 122 -3.89 15.45 -17.45
C ASP A 122 -3.91 13.91 -17.46
N ARG A 123 -4.54 13.38 -16.46
CA ARG A 123 -4.62 11.92 -16.29
C ARG A 123 -5.43 11.21 -17.36
N LYS A 124 -6.42 11.87 -17.92
CA LYS A 124 -7.23 11.28 -18.98
C LYS A 124 -6.41 11.13 -20.26
N SER A 125 -5.81 12.20 -20.65
CA SER A 125 -4.91 12.23 -21.80
C SER A 125 -3.72 11.30 -21.61
N THR A 126 -3.13 11.32 -20.42
CA THR A 126 -2.02 10.43 -20.07
C THR A 126 -2.40 8.97 -20.21
N ARG A 127 -3.55 8.61 -19.73
CA ARG A 127 -4.04 7.24 -19.82
C ARG A 127 -4.12 6.78 -21.26
N LEU A 128 -4.67 7.60 -22.13
CA LEU A 128 -4.78 7.30 -23.53
C LEU A 128 -3.41 7.30 -24.20
N ASN A 129 -2.65 8.34 -23.95
CA ASN A 129 -1.35 8.51 -24.57
C ASN A 129 -0.35 7.44 -24.16
N SER A 130 -0.33 7.07 -22.91
CA SER A 130 0.56 6.02 -22.43
C SER A 130 0.30 4.70 -23.13
N SER A 131 -0.97 4.39 -23.38
CA SER A 131 -1.34 3.15 -24.05
C SER A 131 -0.90 3.08 -25.49
N HIS A 132 -0.66 4.21 -26.15
CA HIS A 132 -0.26 4.24 -27.54
C HIS A 132 1.12 4.79 -27.81
N ARG A 133 1.78 5.37 -26.85
CA ARG A 133 3.14 5.91 -27.02
C ARG A 133 4.22 5.01 -26.45
N LEU A 134 3.81 4.15 -25.62
CA LEU A 134 4.69 3.14 -25.07
C LEU A 134 4.59 1.85 -25.84
#